data_4f1d404e6e7a29e2e4a1e42aa7060f96
#
_entry.id   4f1d404e6e7a29e2e4a1e42aa7060f96
#
_cell.length_a   1.000
_cell.length_b   1.000
_cell.length_c   1.000
_cell.angle_alpha   90.00
_cell.angle_beta   90.00
_cell.angle_gamma   90.00
#
_symmetry.space_group_name_H-M   'P 1'
#
loop_
_entity.id
_entity.type
_entity.pdbx_description
1 polymer ?
#
loop_
_entity_poly.entity_id
_entity_poly.type
_entity_poly.pdbx_seq_one_letter_code
_entity_poly.pdbx_strand_id
1 'polypeptide(L)'
;MEVKQDKAYQQAAGCLPPLRAAQLAALEGQEEVEELRFRAGRPPAVKTARGERGLELAVVTAQELREILSRAARYSVHSYTESLKNGFVTLTGGHRLGVCGTAAEENGKVVGIRGLSSVNLRIARQAWGVDAVIAPWVGEGEPQSMLLLSPPGFGKTTLLREWVRAVSDKGHT
;
A
#
# COMPACT_ATOMS: atom_id res chain seq x y z
N MET A 1 -18.06 19.37 -9.61
CA MET A 1 -17.63 18.08 -10.19
C MET A 1 -17.39 17.14 -9.02
N GLU A 2 -18.11 16.03 -8.95
CA GLU A 2 -17.99 15.10 -7.82
C GLU A 2 -16.70 14.31 -7.97
N VAL A 3 -15.83 14.35 -6.96
CA VAL A 3 -14.56 13.60 -6.98
C VAL A 3 -14.90 12.12 -6.90
N LYS A 4 -14.53 11.36 -7.93
CA LYS A 4 -14.70 9.90 -7.93
C LYS A 4 -13.82 9.29 -6.83
N GLN A 5 -14.47 8.76 -5.79
CA GLN A 5 -13.78 8.17 -4.65
C GLN A 5 -13.30 6.75 -4.97
N ASP A 6 -12.01 6.50 -4.76
CA ASP A 6 -11.40 5.17 -4.84
C ASP A 6 -11.41 4.52 -3.45
N LYS A 7 -12.11 3.39 -3.30
CA LYS A 7 -12.28 2.70 -2.00
C LYS A 7 -10.95 2.28 -1.38
N ALA A 8 -9.98 1.80 -2.18
CA ALA A 8 -8.69 1.38 -1.69
C ALA A 8 -7.88 2.58 -1.18
N TYR A 9 -7.93 3.71 -1.91
CA TYR A 9 -7.32 4.96 -1.49
C TYR A 9 -7.90 5.46 -0.16
N GLN A 10 -9.23 5.50 -0.04
CA GLN A 10 -9.92 5.95 1.18
C GLN A 10 -9.61 5.05 2.38
N GLN A 11 -9.56 3.74 2.18
CA GLN A 11 -9.18 2.79 3.22
C GLN A 11 -7.74 3.02 3.68
N ALA A 12 -6.80 3.18 2.74
CA ALA A 12 -5.42 3.49 3.06
C ALA A 12 -5.28 4.82 3.81
N ALA A 13 -5.96 5.87 3.34
CA ALA A 13 -5.94 7.21 3.94
C ALA A 13 -6.54 7.25 5.35
N GLY A 14 -7.34 6.26 5.75
CA GLY A 14 -7.95 6.16 7.08
C GLY A 14 -6.94 6.10 8.23
N CYS A 15 -5.70 5.67 8.00
CA CYS A 15 -4.64 5.70 9.01
C CYS A 15 -4.00 7.10 9.19
N LEU A 16 -4.32 8.09 8.36
CA LEU A 16 -3.77 9.43 8.45
C LEU A 16 -4.45 10.27 9.55
N PRO A 17 -3.79 11.33 10.04
CA PRO A 17 -4.45 12.32 10.90
C PRO A 17 -5.69 12.91 10.23
N PRO A 18 -6.77 13.21 10.98
CA PRO A 18 -8.06 13.59 10.39
C PRO A 18 -7.99 14.77 9.42
N LEU A 19 -7.23 15.81 9.75
CA LEU A 19 -7.05 16.96 8.87
C LEU A 19 -6.37 16.55 7.56
N ARG A 20 -5.33 15.74 7.64
CA ARG A 20 -4.59 15.29 6.45
C ARG A 20 -5.44 14.34 5.60
N ALA A 21 -6.18 13.43 6.25
CA ALA A 21 -7.13 12.56 5.56
C ALA A 21 -8.19 13.36 4.81
N ALA A 22 -8.78 14.40 5.44
CA ALA A 22 -9.76 15.27 4.80
C ALA A 22 -9.19 16.04 3.58
N GLN A 23 -7.97 16.58 3.71
CA GLN A 23 -7.29 17.26 2.60
C GLN A 23 -7.05 16.32 1.41
N LEU A 24 -6.64 15.09 1.68
CA LEU A 24 -6.34 14.10 0.66
C LEU A 24 -7.61 13.44 0.10
N ALA A 25 -8.71 13.42 0.84
CA ALA A 25 -10.02 12.95 0.33
C ALA A 25 -10.55 13.83 -0.81
N ALA A 26 -10.15 15.10 -0.88
CA ALA A 26 -10.50 16.02 -1.96
C ALA A 26 -9.59 15.91 -3.19
N LEU A 27 -8.57 15.03 -3.16
CA LEU A 27 -7.65 14.86 -4.29
C LEU A 27 -8.37 14.24 -5.49
N GLU A 28 -8.21 14.84 -6.67
CA GLU A 28 -8.65 14.26 -7.93
C GLU A 28 -7.67 13.19 -8.43
N GLY A 29 -8.18 12.18 -9.15
CA GLY A 29 -7.35 11.10 -9.70
C GLY A 29 -6.85 10.11 -8.65
N GLN A 30 -7.62 9.89 -7.57
CA GLN A 30 -7.26 8.96 -6.49
C GLN A 30 -6.96 7.55 -7.01
N GLU A 31 -7.64 7.12 -8.06
CA GLU A 31 -7.48 5.81 -8.70
C GLU A 31 -6.09 5.61 -9.34
N GLU A 32 -5.40 6.69 -9.71
CA GLU A 32 -4.05 6.64 -10.27
C GLU A 32 -2.96 6.66 -9.18
N VAL A 33 -3.29 7.04 -7.93
CA VAL A 33 -2.31 7.17 -6.85
C VAL A 33 -1.87 5.79 -6.36
N GLU A 34 -0.60 5.48 -6.56
CA GLU A 34 0.04 4.25 -6.06
C GLU A 34 0.56 4.39 -4.63
N GLU A 35 1.05 5.60 -4.29
CA GLU A 35 1.72 5.84 -3.01
C GLU A 35 1.55 7.31 -2.57
N LEU A 36 1.24 7.49 -1.28
CA LEU A 36 1.28 8.78 -0.62
C LEU A 36 2.60 8.92 0.13
N ARG A 37 3.31 10.03 -0.06
CA ARG A 37 4.64 10.28 0.50
C ARG A 37 4.65 11.47 1.44
N PHE A 38 5.13 11.24 2.65
CA PHE A 38 5.24 12.25 3.70
C PHE A 38 6.69 12.34 4.16
N ARG A 39 7.33 13.49 3.93
CA ARG A 39 8.72 13.77 4.33
C ARG A 39 8.76 14.98 5.24
N ALA A 40 9.45 14.88 6.38
CA ALA A 40 9.59 15.98 7.31
C ALA A 40 10.12 17.25 6.61
N GLY A 41 9.50 18.39 6.83
CA GLY A 41 9.88 19.67 6.25
C GLY A 41 9.53 19.85 4.77
N ARG A 42 8.76 18.94 4.16
CA ARG A 42 8.29 19.05 2.78
C ARG A 42 6.78 18.91 2.69
N PRO A 43 6.11 19.50 1.69
CA PRO A 43 4.73 19.17 1.40
C PRO A 43 4.57 17.67 1.10
N PRO A 44 3.38 17.09 1.36
CA PRO A 44 3.08 15.73 0.92
C PRO A 44 3.20 15.60 -0.59
N ALA A 45 3.48 14.39 -1.06
CA ALA A 45 3.51 14.09 -2.49
C ALA A 45 2.73 12.82 -2.78
N VAL A 46 2.27 12.68 -4.02
CA VAL A 46 1.66 11.47 -4.56
C VAL A 46 2.58 10.89 -5.62
N LYS A 47 2.65 9.56 -5.66
CA LYS A 47 3.29 8.82 -6.73
C LYS A 47 2.22 8.12 -7.55
N THR A 48 2.32 8.24 -8.86
CA THR A 48 1.51 7.52 -9.86
C THR A 48 2.45 6.80 -10.83
N ALA A 49 1.90 6.04 -11.77
CA ALA A 49 2.68 5.45 -12.87
C ALA A 49 3.43 6.51 -13.72
N ARG A 50 2.94 7.75 -13.76
CA ARG A 50 3.55 8.88 -14.49
C ARG A 50 4.69 9.57 -13.73
N GLY A 51 4.88 9.26 -12.44
CA GLY A 51 5.92 9.85 -11.60
C GLY A 51 5.41 10.40 -10.27
N GLU A 52 6.25 11.21 -9.62
CA GLU A 52 5.95 11.84 -8.32
C GLU A 52 5.51 13.31 -8.55
N ARG A 53 4.46 13.72 -7.84
CA ARG A 53 3.96 15.10 -7.82
C ARG A 53 3.76 15.59 -6.40
N GLY A 54 4.34 16.73 -6.06
CA GLY A 54 4.09 17.44 -4.80
C GLY A 54 2.65 17.98 -4.76
N LEU A 55 2.09 18.05 -3.56
CA LEU A 55 0.78 18.65 -3.33
C LEU A 55 0.93 20.04 -2.71
N GLU A 56 0.06 20.97 -3.07
CA GLU A 56 0.01 22.32 -2.52
C GLU A 56 -0.67 22.31 -1.13
N LEU A 57 -0.05 21.61 -0.19
CA LEU A 57 -0.51 21.47 1.19
C LEU A 57 0.59 21.86 2.16
N ALA A 58 0.21 22.11 3.41
CA ALA A 58 1.16 22.43 4.48
C ALA A 58 2.24 21.35 4.61
N VAL A 59 3.46 21.77 4.92
CA VAL A 59 4.62 20.90 5.11
C VAL A 59 4.34 19.88 6.21
N VAL A 60 4.86 18.68 6.01
CA VAL A 60 4.78 17.58 6.98
C VAL A 60 5.73 17.84 8.14
N THR A 61 5.23 17.73 9.36
CA THR A 61 6.06 17.86 10.56
C THR A 61 6.56 16.50 11.07
N ALA A 62 7.64 16.49 11.85
CA ALA A 62 8.11 15.29 12.53
C ALA A 62 7.05 14.73 13.51
N GLN A 63 6.23 15.60 14.09
CA GLN A 63 5.12 15.19 14.96
C GLN A 63 4.03 14.47 14.15
N GLU A 64 3.68 15.00 12.98
CA GLU A 64 2.72 14.37 12.08
C GLU A 64 3.18 12.98 11.62
N LEU A 65 4.47 12.79 11.30
CA LEU A 65 5.01 11.47 10.98
C LEU A 65 4.83 10.47 12.13
N ARG A 66 5.07 10.91 13.37
CA ARG A 66 4.84 10.05 14.55
C ARG A 66 3.37 9.72 14.73
N GLU A 67 2.47 10.67 14.49
CA GLU A 67 1.04 10.44 14.56
C GLU A 67 0.58 9.45 13.49
N ILE A 68 1.02 9.60 12.24
CA ILE A 68 0.74 8.65 11.14
C ILE A 68 1.18 7.25 11.55
N LEU A 69 2.39 7.10 12.07
CA LEU A 69 2.91 5.80 12.48
C LEU A 69 2.13 5.20 13.65
N SER A 70 1.80 6.00 14.66
CA SER A 70 0.99 5.57 15.83
C SER A 70 -0.42 5.12 15.40
N ARG A 71 -1.04 5.84 14.47
CA ARG A 71 -2.35 5.47 13.93
C ARG A 71 -2.25 4.19 13.11
N ALA A 72 -1.26 4.10 12.22
CA ALA A 72 -1.01 2.91 11.41
C ALA A 72 -0.82 1.64 12.26
N ALA A 73 -0.20 1.76 13.43
CA ALA A 73 -0.03 0.66 14.36
C ALA A 73 -1.36 0.06 14.84
N ARG A 74 -2.42 0.87 14.97
CA ARG A 74 -3.78 0.42 15.34
C ARG A 74 -4.50 -0.32 14.23
N TYR A 75 -4.10 -0.09 12.98
CA TYR A 75 -4.62 -0.72 11.76
C TYR A 75 -3.71 -1.84 11.25
N SER A 76 -2.64 -2.17 11.99
CA SER A 76 -1.69 -3.21 11.61
C SER A 76 -2.28 -4.61 11.84
N VAL A 77 -2.01 -5.50 10.89
CA VAL A 77 -2.36 -6.94 10.99
C VAL A 77 -1.28 -7.77 11.67
N HIS A 78 -0.13 -7.17 11.96
CA HIS A 78 1.03 -7.81 12.58
C HIS A 78 1.51 -7.06 13.82
N SER A 79 2.35 -7.71 14.62
CA SER A 79 3.03 -7.07 15.75
C SER A 79 3.79 -5.82 15.29
N TYR A 80 3.51 -4.69 15.93
CA TYR A 80 4.13 -3.39 15.63
C TYR A 80 5.67 -3.44 15.73
N THR A 81 6.18 -4.11 16.75
CA THR A 81 7.62 -4.19 17.02
C THR A 81 8.36 -4.94 15.89
N GLU A 82 7.80 -6.04 15.40
CA GLU A 82 8.39 -6.77 14.29
C GLU A 82 8.30 -5.99 12.97
N SER A 83 7.18 -5.34 12.74
CA SER A 83 6.96 -4.51 11.56
C SER A 83 7.98 -3.38 11.46
N LEU A 84 8.31 -2.72 12.57
CA LEU A 84 9.32 -1.65 12.58
C LEU A 84 10.73 -2.15 12.30
N LYS A 85 11.10 -3.35 12.74
CA LYS A 85 12.39 -3.97 12.39
C LYS A 85 12.55 -4.16 10.88
N ASN A 86 11.45 -4.46 10.21
CA ASN A 86 11.40 -4.63 8.76
C ASN A 86 11.25 -3.33 7.98
N GLY A 87 11.12 -2.18 8.66
CA GLY A 87 10.97 -0.86 8.05
C GLY A 87 9.58 -0.60 7.43
N PHE A 88 8.59 -1.41 7.71
CA PHE A 88 7.21 -1.18 7.24
C PHE A 88 6.15 -1.80 8.15
N VAL A 89 4.95 -1.25 8.06
CA VAL A 89 3.73 -1.75 8.72
C VAL A 89 2.73 -2.18 7.65
N THR A 90 2.20 -3.39 7.74
CA THR A 90 1.10 -3.85 6.88
C THR A 90 -0.22 -3.48 7.51
N LEU A 91 -1.09 -2.82 6.76
CA LEU A 91 -2.39 -2.34 7.19
C LEU A 91 -3.51 -3.24 6.66
N THR A 92 -4.69 -3.14 7.28
CA THR A 92 -5.92 -3.74 6.76
C THR A 92 -6.13 -3.38 5.29
N GLY A 93 -6.55 -4.35 4.47
CA GLY A 93 -6.65 -4.18 3.02
C GLY A 93 -5.35 -4.43 2.25
N GLY A 94 -4.27 -4.84 2.94
CA GLY A 94 -2.98 -5.15 2.32
C GLY A 94 -2.13 -3.93 1.98
N HIS A 95 -2.55 -2.73 2.39
CA HIS A 95 -1.74 -1.52 2.24
C HIS A 95 -0.46 -1.60 3.06
N ARG A 96 0.58 -0.89 2.66
CA ARG A 96 1.87 -0.88 3.37
C ARG A 96 2.32 0.54 3.67
N LEU A 97 2.64 0.79 4.93
CA LEU A 97 3.30 2.00 5.37
C LEU A 97 4.80 1.71 5.56
N GLY A 98 5.62 2.13 4.60
CA GLY A 98 7.07 2.13 4.73
C GLY A 98 7.53 3.25 5.66
N VAL A 99 8.54 2.99 6.47
CA VAL A 99 9.03 3.91 7.51
C VAL A 99 10.52 4.11 7.33
N CYS A 100 10.96 5.38 7.27
CA CYS A 100 12.37 5.76 7.20
C CYS A 100 12.74 6.66 8.37
N GLY A 101 13.96 6.44 8.87
CA GLY A 101 14.52 7.20 9.98
C GLY A 101 15.88 6.64 10.36
N THR A 102 16.37 7.01 11.53
CA THR A 102 17.61 6.46 12.08
C THR A 102 17.33 5.12 12.77
N ALA A 103 18.04 4.06 12.39
CA ALA A 103 17.93 2.77 13.06
C ALA A 103 18.33 2.89 14.54
N ALA A 104 17.55 2.26 15.41
CA ALA A 104 17.91 2.01 16.79
C ALA A 104 18.53 0.62 16.87
N GLU A 105 19.77 0.52 17.29
CA GLU A 105 20.51 -0.74 17.41
C GLU A 105 20.80 -1.07 18.86
N GLU A 106 20.66 -2.34 19.20
CA GLU A 106 21.09 -2.94 20.46
C GLU A 106 21.80 -4.26 20.17
N ASN A 107 23.02 -4.41 20.67
CA ASN A 107 23.86 -5.62 20.48
C ASN A 107 24.01 -6.02 18.99
N GLY A 108 24.18 -5.03 18.09
CA GLY A 108 24.34 -5.25 16.65
C GLY A 108 23.06 -5.66 15.91
N LYS A 109 21.89 -5.56 16.55
CA LYS A 109 20.60 -5.85 15.94
C LYS A 109 19.74 -4.59 15.90
N VAL A 110 19.04 -4.36 14.79
CA VAL A 110 18.05 -3.31 14.69
C VAL A 110 16.84 -3.68 15.57
N VAL A 111 16.57 -2.83 16.56
CA VAL A 111 15.44 -3.00 17.49
C VAL A 111 14.28 -2.06 17.18
N GLY A 112 14.50 -1.06 16.34
CA GLY A 112 13.47 -0.11 15.94
C GLY A 112 13.98 1.04 15.11
N ILE A 113 13.16 2.07 14.95
CA ILE A 113 13.47 3.30 14.22
C ILE A 113 13.24 4.49 15.15
N ARG A 114 14.22 5.39 15.23
CA ARG A 114 14.11 6.71 15.89
C ARG A 114 14.32 7.81 14.86
N GLY A 115 13.94 9.05 15.20
CA GLY A 115 14.16 10.18 14.31
C GLY A 115 13.51 10.00 12.94
N LEU A 116 12.20 9.76 12.90
CA LEU A 116 11.45 9.58 11.66
C LEU A 116 11.71 10.73 10.69
N SER A 117 12.17 10.41 9.49
CA SER A 117 12.41 11.36 8.40
C SER A 117 11.32 11.33 7.34
N SER A 118 10.73 10.15 7.08
CA SER A 118 9.62 10.01 6.15
C SER A 118 8.79 8.75 6.41
N VAL A 119 7.56 8.78 5.91
CA VAL A 119 6.71 7.59 5.75
C VAL A 119 6.11 7.58 4.35
N ASN A 120 5.94 6.38 3.79
CA ASN A 120 5.39 6.18 2.45
C ASN A 120 4.24 5.18 2.54
N LEU A 121 3.02 5.63 2.26
CA LEU A 121 1.82 4.80 2.30
C LEU A 121 1.51 4.27 0.92
N ARG A 122 1.86 3.02 0.67
CA ARG A 122 1.56 2.32 -0.59
C ARG A 122 0.15 1.76 -0.56
N ILE A 123 -0.62 2.09 -1.60
CA ILE A 123 -2.01 1.68 -1.75
C ILE A 123 -2.07 0.35 -2.48
N ALA A 124 -2.58 -0.68 -1.81
CA ALA A 124 -2.86 -1.96 -2.44
C ALA A 124 -4.22 -1.88 -3.13
N ARG A 125 -4.27 -2.26 -4.39
CA ARG A 125 -5.51 -2.42 -5.15
C ARG A 125 -5.65 -3.84 -5.62
N GLN A 126 -6.87 -4.32 -5.60
CA GLN A 126 -7.23 -5.60 -6.16
C GLN A 126 -7.50 -5.42 -7.66
N ALA A 127 -6.91 -6.25 -8.48
CA ALA A 127 -7.12 -6.24 -9.92
C ALA A 127 -8.15 -7.33 -10.25
N TRP A 128 -9.42 -6.94 -10.34
CA TRP A 128 -10.52 -7.85 -10.62
C TRP A 128 -10.59 -8.23 -12.10
N GLY A 129 -10.95 -9.49 -12.39
CA GLY A 129 -11.27 -9.96 -13.73
C GLY A 129 -10.05 -10.17 -14.65
N VAL A 130 -8.82 -10.02 -14.15
CA VAL A 130 -7.61 -10.31 -14.94
C VAL A 130 -7.42 -11.80 -15.19
N ASP A 131 -8.07 -12.67 -14.42
CA ASP A 131 -8.15 -14.12 -14.63
C ASP A 131 -8.80 -14.47 -15.98
N ALA A 132 -9.70 -13.63 -16.48
CA ALA A 132 -10.31 -13.81 -17.80
C ALA A 132 -9.27 -13.93 -18.95
N VAL A 133 -8.09 -13.34 -18.76
CA VAL A 133 -6.98 -13.44 -19.74
C VAL A 133 -6.50 -14.87 -19.91
N ILE A 134 -6.50 -15.67 -18.85
CA ILE A 134 -6.03 -17.07 -18.85
C ILE A 134 -7.15 -18.10 -18.84
N ALA A 135 -8.39 -17.70 -18.56
CA ALA A 135 -9.54 -18.59 -18.52
C ALA A 135 -9.66 -19.50 -19.76
N PRO A 136 -9.42 -19.01 -21.00
CA PRO A 136 -9.48 -19.88 -22.20
C PRO A 136 -8.40 -20.97 -22.24
N TRP A 137 -7.30 -20.79 -21.49
CA TRP A 137 -6.15 -21.71 -21.50
C TRP A 137 -6.17 -22.71 -20.36
N VAL A 138 -6.97 -22.46 -19.32
CA VAL A 138 -6.99 -23.28 -18.08
C VAL A 138 -8.07 -24.34 -18.13
N GLY A 139 -9.09 -24.18 -18.97
CA GLY A 139 -10.21 -25.13 -19.12
C GLY A 139 -11.13 -25.23 -17.89
N GLU A 140 -12.26 -25.91 -18.04
CA GLU A 140 -13.21 -26.25 -16.98
C GLU A 140 -13.03 -27.72 -16.56
N GLY A 141 -11.85 -28.15 -16.18
CA GLY A 141 -11.56 -29.52 -15.84
C GLY A 141 -10.70 -29.68 -14.58
N GLU A 142 -10.14 -30.88 -14.42
CA GLU A 142 -9.17 -31.18 -13.37
C GLU A 142 -8.01 -30.16 -13.36
N PRO A 143 -7.54 -29.72 -12.17
CA PRO A 143 -6.45 -28.77 -12.05
C PRO A 143 -5.20 -29.26 -12.80
N GLN A 144 -4.72 -28.47 -13.74
CA GLN A 144 -3.51 -28.78 -14.49
C GLN A 144 -2.34 -27.92 -14.01
N SER A 145 -1.13 -28.50 -14.08
CA SER A 145 0.09 -27.73 -13.81
C SER A 145 0.32 -26.69 -14.89
N MET A 146 0.52 -25.44 -14.50
CA MET A 146 0.75 -24.32 -15.41
C MET A 146 2.01 -23.55 -15.00
N LEU A 147 2.81 -23.17 -15.98
CA LEU A 147 3.99 -22.31 -15.80
C LEU A 147 3.75 -20.94 -16.43
N LEU A 148 3.71 -19.89 -15.59
CA LEU A 148 3.52 -18.51 -16.04
C LEU A 148 4.87 -17.78 -16.13
N LEU A 149 5.31 -17.46 -17.36
CA LEU A 149 6.56 -16.78 -17.61
C LEU A 149 6.29 -15.35 -18.13
N SER A 150 6.92 -14.37 -17.51
CA SER A 150 6.96 -12.99 -18.02
C SER A 150 8.08 -12.20 -17.35
N PRO A 151 8.51 -11.06 -17.90
CA PRO A 151 9.48 -10.17 -17.26
C PRO A 151 9.00 -9.69 -15.88
N PRO A 152 9.89 -9.21 -15.01
CA PRO A 152 9.52 -8.54 -13.77
C PRO A 152 8.57 -7.37 -14.01
N GLY A 153 7.59 -7.15 -13.10
CA GLY A 153 6.64 -6.05 -13.19
C GLY A 153 5.42 -6.28 -14.11
N PHE A 154 5.37 -7.35 -14.88
CA PHE A 154 4.28 -7.64 -15.82
C PHE A 154 3.05 -8.33 -15.19
N GLY A 155 2.85 -8.19 -13.90
CA GLY A 155 1.61 -8.60 -13.24
C GLY A 155 1.43 -10.09 -12.96
N LYS A 156 2.50 -10.94 -13.06
CA LYS A 156 2.41 -12.39 -12.76
C LYS A 156 1.69 -12.71 -11.45
N THR A 157 2.15 -12.08 -10.38
CA THR A 157 1.59 -12.32 -9.05
C THR A 157 0.15 -11.81 -8.94
N THR A 158 -0.18 -10.72 -9.62
CA THR A 158 -1.54 -10.17 -9.68
C THR A 158 -2.48 -11.15 -10.38
N LEU A 159 -2.06 -11.67 -11.53
CA LEU A 159 -2.80 -12.66 -12.30
C LEU A 159 -3.01 -13.96 -11.50
N LEU A 160 -1.95 -14.49 -10.86
CA LEU A 160 -2.04 -15.69 -10.05
C LEU A 160 -2.99 -15.53 -8.85
N ARG A 161 -2.92 -14.40 -8.15
CA ARG A 161 -3.82 -14.13 -7.01
C ARG A 161 -5.27 -14.06 -7.44
N GLU A 162 -5.55 -13.38 -8.54
CA GLU A 162 -6.90 -13.26 -9.04
C GLU A 162 -7.43 -14.61 -9.54
N TRP A 163 -6.59 -15.40 -10.19
CA TRP A 163 -6.96 -16.74 -10.62
C TRP A 163 -7.23 -17.67 -9.44
N VAL A 164 -6.37 -17.72 -8.43
CA VAL A 164 -6.60 -18.50 -7.19
C VAL A 164 -7.91 -18.09 -6.54
N ARG A 165 -8.20 -16.80 -6.46
CA ARG A 165 -9.47 -16.29 -5.94
C ARG A 165 -10.65 -16.80 -6.77
N ALA A 166 -10.59 -16.66 -8.09
CA ALA A 166 -11.67 -17.07 -8.99
C ALA A 166 -11.93 -18.58 -8.93
N VAL A 167 -10.87 -19.39 -8.77
CA VAL A 167 -11.00 -20.85 -8.58
C VAL A 167 -11.61 -21.19 -7.23
N SER A 168 -11.15 -20.52 -6.16
CA SER A 168 -11.69 -20.70 -4.80
C SER A 168 -13.17 -20.32 -4.72
N ASP A 169 -13.57 -19.21 -5.35
CA ASP A 169 -14.97 -18.76 -5.41
C ASP A 169 -15.90 -19.79 -6.12
N LYS A 170 -15.34 -20.60 -7.01
CA LYS A 170 -16.05 -21.70 -7.68
C LYS A 170 -16.11 -23.01 -6.84
N GLY A 171 -15.54 -23.01 -5.63
CA GLY A 171 -15.56 -24.16 -4.72
C GLY A 171 -14.49 -25.22 -4.98
N HIS A 172 -13.48 -24.92 -5.80
CA HIS A 172 -12.29 -25.76 -5.95
C HIS A 172 -11.24 -25.29 -4.90
N THR A 173 -11.18 -25.99 -3.77
CA THR A 173 -10.16 -25.80 -2.72
C THR A 173 -9.22 -26.99 -2.66
#